data_77e6f63c78721779b609f8cf764e80d8
#
_entry.id   77e6f63c78721779b609f8cf764e80d8
#
_cell.length_a   1.000
_cell.length_b   1.000
_cell.length_c   1.000
_cell.angle_alpha   90.00
_cell.angle_beta   90.00
_cell.angle_gamma   90.00
#
_symmetry.space_group_name_H-M   'P 1'
#
loop_
_entity.id
_entity.type
_entity.pdbx_description
1 polymer ?
#
loop_
_entity_poly.entity_id
_entity_poly.type
_entity_poly.pdbx_seq_one_letter_code
_entity_poly.pdbx_strand_id
1 'polypeptide(L)'
;ADMAVNAALKALDNAGINSEDIDLIIAATSTPDYLFPNCSSIIQKNTGAINAVCFDISAACSGFIMALSAAKAYIEAGMYKKVLIVCSEKMSGITDWKDRSTCILFGDGAGACVVESSEQEGVKSVDLHNEGMLGEVLTAKRNENIVMNGQEVFKFAVKKVPETINTLLKKENTDAEDIKYFILHQANVRIIESVAKRLGIDMNRFPVNLSRYGNTSSASIPILLDELNRENKLQNEDLLVFAGFGAGLNWGSIILHQIP
;
A
#
# COMPACT_ATOMS: atom_id res chain seq x y z
N ALA A 1 -9.29 -10.06 -9.95
CA ALA A 1 -7.99 -10.68 -10.34
C ALA A 1 -7.40 -10.06 -11.62
N ASP A 2 -8.22 -9.70 -12.61
CA ASP A 2 -7.70 -9.20 -13.91
C ASP A 2 -6.83 -7.95 -13.77
N MET A 3 -7.25 -6.99 -12.96
CA MET A 3 -6.44 -5.80 -12.66
C MET A 3 -5.13 -6.19 -11.97
N ALA A 4 -5.18 -7.14 -11.05
CA ALA A 4 -4.02 -7.63 -10.33
C ALA A 4 -2.98 -8.27 -11.29
N VAL A 5 -3.44 -9.14 -12.19
CA VAL A 5 -2.59 -9.78 -13.21
C VAL A 5 -1.93 -8.74 -14.11
N ASN A 6 -2.71 -7.75 -14.58
CA ASN A 6 -2.17 -6.69 -15.44
C ASN A 6 -1.13 -5.82 -14.72
N ALA A 7 -1.35 -5.50 -13.44
CA ALA A 7 -0.37 -4.77 -12.64
C ALA A 7 0.90 -5.60 -12.40
N ALA A 8 0.75 -6.89 -12.09
CA ALA A 8 1.86 -7.81 -11.91
C ALA A 8 2.75 -7.93 -13.16
N LEU A 9 2.15 -8.13 -14.35
CA LEU A 9 2.88 -8.22 -15.61
C LEU A 9 3.66 -6.94 -15.92
N LYS A 10 3.06 -5.77 -15.66
CA LYS A 10 3.76 -4.48 -15.84
C LYS A 10 4.90 -4.29 -14.85
N ALA A 11 4.74 -4.73 -13.60
CA ALA A 11 5.81 -4.63 -12.60
C ALA A 11 7.00 -5.54 -12.95
N LEU A 12 6.74 -6.75 -13.44
CA LEU A 12 7.77 -7.67 -13.91
C LEU A 12 8.52 -7.11 -15.14
N ASP A 13 7.79 -6.57 -16.10
CA ASP A 13 8.36 -5.93 -17.31
C ASP A 13 9.22 -4.72 -16.92
N ASN A 14 8.72 -3.83 -16.07
CA ASN A 14 9.47 -2.66 -15.59
C ASN A 14 10.73 -3.04 -14.82
N ALA A 15 10.69 -4.10 -14.04
CA ALA A 15 11.83 -4.60 -13.27
C ALA A 15 12.82 -5.42 -14.13
N GLY A 16 12.45 -5.78 -15.36
CA GLY A 16 13.25 -6.65 -16.22
C GLY A 16 13.44 -8.07 -15.64
N ILE A 17 12.47 -8.56 -14.86
CA ILE A 17 12.53 -9.83 -14.15
C ILE A 17 11.62 -10.85 -14.82
N ASN A 18 12.17 -12.06 -15.09
CA ASN A 18 11.34 -13.16 -15.58
C ASN A 18 10.39 -13.63 -14.44
N SER A 19 9.17 -13.95 -14.79
CA SER A 19 8.17 -14.40 -13.81
C SER A 19 8.61 -15.69 -13.08
N GLU A 20 9.35 -16.57 -13.73
CA GLU A 20 9.89 -17.81 -13.13
C GLU A 20 10.94 -17.55 -12.03
N ASP A 21 11.54 -16.35 -12.00
CA ASP A 21 12.52 -15.94 -10.97
C ASP A 21 11.87 -15.43 -9.69
N ILE A 22 10.56 -15.29 -9.65
CA ILE A 22 9.82 -14.87 -8.46
C ILE A 22 9.67 -16.05 -7.50
N ASP A 23 10.11 -15.84 -6.26
CA ASP A 23 10.04 -16.86 -5.19
C ASP A 23 8.74 -16.79 -4.39
N LEU A 24 8.15 -15.59 -4.30
CA LEU A 24 6.98 -15.34 -3.48
C LEU A 24 6.07 -14.30 -4.14
N ILE A 25 4.77 -14.56 -4.14
CA ILE A 25 3.75 -13.57 -4.49
C ILE A 25 2.90 -13.26 -3.26
N ILE A 26 2.85 -12.00 -2.87
CA ILE A 26 1.95 -11.50 -1.83
C ILE A 26 0.90 -10.61 -2.48
N ALA A 27 -0.35 -11.02 -2.46
CA ALA A 27 -1.45 -10.18 -2.91
C ALA A 27 -2.13 -9.52 -1.71
N ALA A 28 -2.27 -8.19 -1.72
CA ALA A 28 -3.04 -7.46 -0.74
C ALA A 28 -4.39 -7.07 -1.34
N THR A 29 -5.45 -7.62 -0.79
CA THR A 29 -6.83 -7.33 -1.23
C THR A 29 -7.84 -7.59 -0.13
N SER A 30 -8.87 -6.74 -0.07
CA SER A 30 -10.07 -6.93 0.75
C SER A 30 -11.29 -7.24 -0.10
N THR A 31 -11.13 -7.25 -1.42
CA THR A 31 -12.19 -7.49 -2.42
C THR A 31 -11.81 -8.61 -3.40
N PRO A 32 -11.42 -9.80 -2.90
CA PRO A 32 -11.03 -10.91 -3.76
C PRO A 32 -12.26 -11.44 -4.55
N ASP A 33 -12.04 -11.89 -5.79
CA ASP A 33 -13.10 -12.49 -6.61
C ASP A 33 -13.59 -13.83 -6.03
N TYR A 34 -12.68 -14.57 -5.38
CA TYR A 34 -12.93 -15.89 -4.81
C TYR A 34 -12.42 -15.98 -3.37
N LEU A 35 -13.04 -16.84 -2.59
CA LEU A 35 -12.49 -17.24 -1.30
C LEU A 35 -11.27 -18.17 -1.48
N PHE A 36 -11.34 -19.03 -2.48
CA PHE A 36 -10.28 -19.90 -2.97
C PHE A 36 -10.58 -20.28 -4.43
N PRO A 37 -9.56 -20.35 -5.32
CA PRO A 37 -8.17 -20.01 -5.02
C PRO A 37 -8.02 -18.54 -4.63
N ASN A 38 -6.98 -18.23 -3.86
CA ASN A 38 -6.62 -16.86 -3.48
C ASN A 38 -6.15 -16.04 -4.69
N CYS A 39 -6.13 -14.71 -4.55
CA CYS A 39 -5.75 -13.79 -5.62
C CYS A 39 -4.32 -14.02 -6.11
N SER A 40 -3.38 -14.25 -5.20
CA SER A 40 -1.97 -14.52 -5.52
C SER A 40 -1.77 -15.79 -6.36
N SER A 41 -2.56 -16.85 -6.12
CA SER A 41 -2.52 -18.07 -6.96
C SER A 41 -3.06 -17.80 -8.38
N ILE A 42 -4.05 -16.94 -8.51
CA ILE A 42 -4.56 -16.53 -9.83
C ILE A 42 -3.49 -15.70 -10.57
N ILE A 43 -2.81 -14.79 -9.86
CA ILE A 43 -1.69 -14.02 -10.41
C ILE A 43 -0.57 -14.97 -10.86
N GLN A 44 -0.14 -15.90 -10.02
CA GLN A 44 0.88 -16.90 -10.33
C GLN A 44 0.59 -17.62 -11.64
N LYS A 45 -0.63 -18.18 -11.77
CA LYS A 45 -1.07 -18.90 -12.96
C LYS A 45 -0.99 -18.05 -14.22
N ASN A 46 -1.44 -16.79 -14.15
CA ASN A 46 -1.58 -15.94 -15.33
C ASN A 46 -0.29 -15.18 -15.70
N THR A 47 0.64 -15.04 -14.76
CA THR A 47 1.98 -14.47 -15.02
C THR A 47 3.02 -15.52 -15.38
N GLY A 48 2.75 -16.79 -15.11
CA GLY A 48 3.73 -17.87 -15.30
C GLY A 48 4.80 -17.95 -14.21
N ALA A 49 4.59 -17.36 -13.05
CA ALA A 49 5.51 -17.40 -11.91
C ALA A 49 5.46 -18.76 -11.18
N ILE A 50 5.75 -19.83 -11.92
CA ILE A 50 5.51 -21.23 -11.51
C ILE A 50 6.26 -21.65 -10.25
N ASN A 51 7.36 -20.98 -9.91
CA ASN A 51 8.19 -21.29 -8.75
C ASN A 51 7.75 -20.55 -7.49
N ALA A 52 6.86 -19.57 -7.60
CA ALA A 52 6.48 -18.71 -6.49
C ALA A 52 5.56 -19.42 -5.49
N VAL A 53 5.82 -19.25 -4.20
CA VAL A 53 4.84 -19.48 -3.14
C VAL A 53 3.82 -18.34 -3.15
N CYS A 54 2.57 -18.60 -2.79
CA CYS A 54 1.48 -17.63 -2.96
C CYS A 54 0.62 -17.54 -1.70
N PHE A 55 0.39 -16.33 -1.19
CA PHE A 55 -0.63 -16.05 -0.17
C PHE A 55 -1.17 -14.63 -0.27
N ASP A 56 -2.38 -14.42 0.26
CA ASP A 56 -3.01 -13.11 0.30
C ASP A 56 -2.94 -12.50 1.71
N ILE A 57 -2.86 -11.17 1.78
CA ILE A 57 -2.98 -10.36 2.99
C ILE A 57 -4.28 -9.56 2.93
N SER A 58 -5.08 -9.66 3.99
CA SER A 58 -6.25 -8.81 4.20
C SER A 58 -5.96 -7.81 5.31
N ALA A 59 -5.61 -6.57 4.92
CA ALA A 59 -5.32 -5.47 5.84
C ALA A 59 -5.89 -4.13 5.34
N ALA A 60 -6.97 -4.20 4.56
CA ALA A 60 -7.65 -3.06 3.97
C ALA A 60 -6.66 -2.06 3.35
N CYS A 61 -6.85 -0.76 3.61
CA CYS A 61 -6.02 0.29 3.00
C CYS A 61 -4.55 0.28 3.44
N SER A 62 -4.18 -0.44 4.51
CA SER A 62 -2.78 -0.66 4.91
C SER A 62 -2.14 -1.87 4.22
N GLY A 63 -2.85 -2.54 3.32
CA GLY A 63 -2.42 -3.79 2.70
C GLY A 63 -1.03 -3.72 2.07
N PHE A 64 -0.71 -2.63 1.37
CA PHE A 64 0.62 -2.44 0.81
C PHE A 64 1.73 -2.35 1.86
N ILE A 65 1.49 -1.57 2.93
CA ILE A 65 2.45 -1.42 4.05
C ILE A 65 2.71 -2.77 4.72
N MET A 66 1.65 -3.55 4.97
CA MET A 66 1.76 -4.87 5.56
C MET A 66 2.47 -5.87 4.63
N ALA A 67 2.16 -5.86 3.33
CA ALA A 67 2.78 -6.73 2.33
C ALA A 67 4.28 -6.43 2.17
N LEU A 68 4.64 -5.14 2.09
CA LEU A 68 6.04 -4.72 1.99
C LEU A 68 6.85 -5.08 3.25
N SER A 69 6.24 -4.92 4.43
CA SER A 69 6.84 -5.34 5.70
C SER A 69 7.06 -6.85 5.76
N ALA A 70 6.09 -7.65 5.29
CA ALA A 70 6.21 -9.10 5.23
C ALA A 70 7.31 -9.51 4.23
N ALA A 71 7.35 -8.90 3.04
CA ALA A 71 8.38 -9.15 2.04
C ALA A 71 9.79 -8.88 2.60
N LYS A 72 9.99 -7.71 3.27
CA LYS A 72 11.23 -7.38 3.97
C LYS A 72 11.63 -8.48 4.94
N ALA A 73 10.72 -8.89 5.82
CA ALA A 73 11.00 -9.90 6.84
C ALA A 73 11.40 -11.27 6.23
N TYR A 74 10.73 -11.69 5.16
CA TYR A 74 11.06 -12.94 4.47
C TYR A 74 12.41 -12.89 3.76
N ILE A 75 12.73 -11.75 3.12
CA ILE A 75 14.03 -11.54 2.45
C ILE A 75 15.15 -11.51 3.49
N GLU A 76 15.02 -10.77 4.58
CA GLU A 76 16.01 -10.69 5.65
C GLU A 76 16.22 -12.02 6.39
N ALA A 77 15.16 -12.83 6.50
CA ALA A 77 15.27 -14.19 7.03
C ALA A 77 15.94 -15.17 6.04
N GLY A 78 16.28 -14.75 4.83
CA GLY A 78 16.88 -15.57 3.79
C GLY A 78 15.95 -16.63 3.20
N MET A 79 14.63 -16.52 3.42
CA MET A 79 13.65 -17.48 2.91
C MET A 79 13.37 -17.29 1.42
N TYR A 80 13.29 -16.05 0.97
CA TYR A 80 13.03 -15.67 -0.42
C TYR A 80 13.97 -14.54 -0.84
N LYS A 81 14.22 -14.43 -2.14
CA LYS A 81 15.09 -13.39 -2.71
C LYS A 81 14.32 -12.37 -3.54
N LYS A 82 13.28 -12.81 -4.26
CA LYS A 82 12.46 -11.97 -5.13
C LYS A 82 10.99 -12.15 -4.81
N VAL A 83 10.37 -11.08 -4.36
CA VAL A 83 8.98 -11.05 -3.93
C VAL A 83 8.18 -10.10 -4.82
N LEU A 84 7.13 -10.59 -5.45
CA LEU A 84 6.16 -9.78 -6.18
C LEU A 84 5.03 -9.41 -5.22
N ILE A 85 4.87 -8.12 -4.95
CA ILE A 85 3.75 -7.56 -4.18
C ILE A 85 2.73 -7.00 -5.17
N VAL A 86 1.47 -7.41 -5.00
CA VAL A 86 0.36 -6.93 -5.83
C VAL A 86 -0.78 -6.48 -4.93
N CYS A 87 -1.18 -5.22 -5.06
CA CYS A 87 -2.35 -4.67 -4.39
C CYS A 87 -3.46 -4.48 -5.43
N SER A 88 -4.65 -5.04 -5.18
CA SER A 88 -5.75 -4.94 -6.13
C SER A 88 -7.09 -4.88 -5.41
N GLU A 89 -7.86 -3.85 -5.72
CA GLU A 89 -9.13 -3.62 -5.05
C GLU A 89 -10.23 -3.26 -6.05
N LYS A 90 -11.39 -3.89 -5.88
CA LYS A 90 -12.63 -3.57 -6.57
C LYS A 90 -13.63 -2.97 -5.59
N MET A 91 -13.35 -1.75 -5.16
CA MET A 91 -14.16 -1.04 -4.16
C MET A 91 -15.58 -0.77 -4.65
N SER A 92 -15.77 -0.64 -5.99
CA SER A 92 -17.09 -0.52 -6.61
C SER A 92 -18.03 -1.68 -6.30
N GLY A 93 -17.48 -2.86 -6.01
CA GLY A 93 -18.23 -4.07 -5.70
C GLY A 93 -18.81 -4.12 -4.28
N ILE A 94 -18.28 -3.31 -3.37
CA ILE A 94 -18.73 -3.23 -1.97
C ILE A 94 -19.21 -1.83 -1.57
N THR A 95 -19.34 -0.92 -2.52
CA THR A 95 -19.81 0.45 -2.30
C THR A 95 -21.34 0.50 -2.41
N ASP A 96 -22.01 1.11 -1.43
CA ASP A 96 -23.41 1.47 -1.55
C ASP A 96 -23.55 2.74 -2.42
N TRP A 97 -23.98 2.56 -3.66
CA TRP A 97 -24.14 3.65 -4.61
C TRP A 97 -25.25 4.65 -4.25
N LYS A 98 -26.07 4.37 -3.24
CA LYS A 98 -27.10 5.27 -2.70
C LYS A 98 -26.58 6.07 -1.50
N ASP A 99 -25.54 5.61 -0.85
CA ASP A 99 -24.90 6.33 0.25
C ASP A 99 -23.86 7.34 -0.27
N ARG A 100 -24.25 8.61 -0.32
CA ARG A 100 -23.38 9.70 -0.79
C ARG A 100 -22.18 9.97 0.11
N SER A 101 -22.15 9.43 1.33
CA SER A 101 -21.00 9.58 2.23
C SER A 101 -19.82 8.67 1.86
N THR A 102 -20.09 7.61 1.11
CA THR A 102 -19.09 6.61 0.71
C THR A 102 -18.92 6.49 -0.79
N CYS A 103 -20.00 6.56 -1.60
CA CYS A 103 -19.92 6.28 -3.04
C CYS A 103 -19.04 7.27 -3.84
N ILE A 104 -18.83 8.49 -3.32
CA ILE A 104 -17.99 9.51 -3.96
C ILE A 104 -16.48 9.36 -3.62
N LEU A 105 -16.13 8.44 -2.75
CA LEU A 105 -14.76 8.33 -2.22
C LEU A 105 -13.95 7.27 -2.93
N PHE A 106 -14.55 6.09 -3.14
CA PHE A 106 -13.83 4.89 -3.52
C PHE A 106 -13.67 4.72 -5.03
N GLY A 107 -12.58 4.09 -5.44
CA GLY A 107 -12.28 3.70 -6.80
C GLY A 107 -11.67 2.30 -6.89
N ASP A 108 -11.71 1.72 -8.08
CA ASP A 108 -11.08 0.44 -8.38
C ASP A 108 -9.66 0.66 -8.91
N GLY A 109 -8.74 -0.22 -8.54
CA GLY A 109 -7.38 -0.13 -9.04
C GLY A 109 -6.48 -1.26 -8.58
N ALA A 110 -5.35 -1.39 -9.27
CA ALA A 110 -4.28 -2.28 -8.89
C ALA A 110 -2.92 -1.65 -9.14
N GLY A 111 -1.97 -1.92 -8.26
CA GLY A 111 -0.58 -1.56 -8.38
C GLY A 111 0.30 -2.69 -7.87
N ALA A 112 1.50 -2.83 -8.43
CA ALA A 112 2.42 -3.89 -8.06
C ALA A 112 3.86 -3.40 -8.06
N CYS A 113 4.72 -4.07 -7.30
CA CYS A 113 6.15 -3.89 -7.33
C CYS A 113 6.88 -5.22 -7.10
N VAL A 114 8.12 -5.30 -7.57
CA VAL A 114 9.04 -6.36 -7.19
C VAL A 114 9.98 -5.84 -6.12
N VAL A 115 10.19 -6.65 -5.09
CA VAL A 115 11.15 -6.41 -4.01
C VAL A 115 12.16 -7.53 -4.04
N GLU A 116 13.43 -7.19 -4.11
CA GLU A 116 14.48 -8.20 -4.12
C GLU A 116 15.55 -7.95 -3.05
N SER A 117 16.30 -9.01 -2.75
CA SER A 117 17.46 -8.90 -1.87
C SER A 117 18.55 -8.07 -2.53
N SER A 118 19.10 -7.11 -1.80
CA SER A 118 20.18 -6.23 -2.25
C SER A 118 21.25 -6.09 -1.17
N GLU A 119 22.49 -5.81 -1.58
CA GLU A 119 23.54 -5.38 -0.65
C GLU A 119 23.39 -3.90 -0.26
N GLN A 120 22.66 -3.13 -1.08
CA GLN A 120 22.30 -1.74 -0.76
C GLN A 120 21.10 -1.72 0.20
N GLU A 121 21.11 -0.79 1.14
CA GLU A 121 20.02 -0.62 2.08
C GLU A 121 18.79 -0.06 1.36
N GLY A 122 17.76 -0.89 1.20
CA GLY A 122 16.47 -0.50 0.62
C GLY A 122 15.46 -0.12 1.72
N VAL A 123 14.65 -1.07 2.17
CA VAL A 123 13.69 -0.84 3.26
C VAL A 123 14.40 -0.78 4.61
N LYS A 124 14.59 0.44 5.13
CA LYS A 124 15.33 0.68 6.39
C LYS A 124 14.53 0.22 7.60
N SER A 125 13.36 0.78 7.79
CA SER A 125 12.60 0.60 9.02
C SER A 125 11.09 0.57 8.77
N VAL A 126 10.42 -0.13 9.67
CA VAL A 126 8.97 -0.34 9.65
C VAL A 126 8.41 -0.06 11.05
N ASP A 127 7.24 0.57 11.11
CA ASP A 127 6.46 0.82 12.32
C ASP A 127 4.99 0.48 12.05
N LEU A 128 4.49 -0.60 12.66
CA LEU A 128 3.15 -1.15 12.42
C LEU A 128 2.36 -1.24 13.71
N HIS A 129 1.09 -0.92 13.63
CA HIS A 129 0.18 -0.93 14.77
C HIS A 129 -1.21 -1.44 14.40
N ASN A 130 -1.97 -1.88 15.42
CA ASN A 130 -3.36 -2.27 15.27
C ASN A 130 -4.14 -1.94 16.54
N GLU A 131 -5.39 -1.48 16.38
CA GLU A 131 -6.32 -1.19 17.47
C GLU A 131 -7.69 -1.82 17.19
N GLY A 132 -7.83 -3.11 17.49
CA GLY A 132 -9.02 -3.89 17.19
C GLY A 132 -10.29 -3.41 17.88
N MET A 133 -10.16 -2.69 19.01
CA MET A 133 -11.31 -2.09 19.71
C MET A 133 -12.05 -1.03 18.88
N LEU A 134 -11.41 -0.48 17.86
CA LEU A 134 -12.00 0.46 16.92
C LEU A 134 -12.50 -0.21 15.62
N GLY A 135 -12.56 -1.53 15.58
CA GLY A 135 -12.90 -2.26 14.36
C GLY A 135 -14.26 -1.92 13.74
N GLU A 136 -15.23 -1.54 14.58
CA GLU A 136 -16.57 -1.18 14.11
C GLU A 136 -16.66 0.18 13.38
N VAL A 137 -15.61 1.00 13.44
CA VAL A 137 -15.58 2.33 12.81
C VAL A 137 -15.57 2.25 11.29
N LEU A 138 -15.02 1.17 10.74
CA LEU A 138 -14.93 0.92 9.30
C LEU A 138 -15.04 -0.59 9.05
N THR A 139 -16.18 -1.03 8.52
CA THR A 139 -16.48 -2.44 8.30
C THR A 139 -16.97 -2.71 6.90
N ALA A 140 -16.73 -3.93 6.42
CA ALA A 140 -17.42 -4.52 5.29
C ALA A 140 -17.60 -6.01 5.59
N LYS A 141 -18.83 -6.44 5.87
CA LYS A 141 -19.10 -7.84 6.04
C LYS A 141 -19.18 -8.53 4.68
N ARG A 142 -18.98 -9.85 4.68
CA ARG A 142 -19.08 -10.64 3.46
C ARG A 142 -20.46 -10.48 2.82
N ASN A 143 -20.50 -10.09 1.54
CA ASN A 143 -21.73 -9.81 0.76
C ASN A 143 -22.53 -8.58 1.24
N GLU A 144 -21.93 -7.72 2.07
CA GLU A 144 -22.52 -6.45 2.47
C GLU A 144 -21.65 -5.29 1.97
N ASN A 145 -22.26 -4.10 1.93
CA ASN A 145 -21.56 -2.88 1.56
C ASN A 145 -20.67 -2.39 2.70
N ILE A 146 -19.69 -1.57 2.33
CA ILE A 146 -18.83 -0.87 3.29
C ILE A 146 -19.66 0.10 4.15
N VAL A 147 -19.41 0.08 5.45
CA VAL A 147 -19.98 1.00 6.42
C VAL A 147 -18.87 1.74 7.13
N MET A 148 -18.92 3.07 7.14
CA MET A 148 -17.83 3.90 7.65
C MET A 148 -18.35 5.07 8.48
N ASN A 149 -17.79 5.24 9.68
CA ASN A 149 -17.87 6.51 10.42
C ASN A 149 -16.70 7.40 9.97
N GLY A 150 -16.93 8.21 8.94
CA GLY A 150 -15.90 9.03 8.33
C GLY A 150 -15.26 10.06 9.29
N GLN A 151 -15.99 10.54 10.31
CA GLN A 151 -15.43 11.47 11.30
C GLN A 151 -14.42 10.77 12.23
N GLU A 152 -14.73 9.58 12.70
CA GLU A 152 -13.83 8.82 13.56
C GLU A 152 -12.60 8.34 12.79
N VAL A 153 -12.78 7.89 11.54
CA VAL A 153 -11.67 7.54 10.64
C VAL A 153 -10.75 8.76 10.41
N PHE A 154 -11.33 9.93 10.16
CA PHE A 154 -10.56 11.17 9.99
C PHE A 154 -9.75 11.51 11.24
N LYS A 155 -10.39 11.56 12.42
CA LYS A 155 -9.73 11.86 13.70
C LYS A 155 -8.59 10.90 13.99
N PHE A 156 -8.82 9.61 13.73
CA PHE A 156 -7.82 8.56 13.87
C PHE A 156 -6.62 8.80 12.95
N ALA A 157 -6.86 8.94 11.65
CA ALA A 157 -5.81 9.09 10.66
C ALA A 157 -4.92 10.30 10.91
N VAL A 158 -5.53 11.49 11.15
CA VAL A 158 -4.75 12.72 11.38
C VAL A 158 -3.96 12.72 12.69
N LYS A 159 -4.26 11.80 13.61
CA LYS A 159 -3.49 11.59 14.83
C LYS A 159 -2.40 10.54 14.62
N LYS A 160 -2.78 9.36 14.15
CA LYS A 160 -1.92 8.17 14.14
C LYS A 160 -0.87 8.17 13.04
N VAL A 161 -1.19 8.71 11.85
CA VAL A 161 -0.23 8.75 10.74
C VAL A 161 0.98 9.64 11.05
N PRO A 162 0.84 10.86 11.59
CA PRO A 162 2.02 11.63 12.02
C PRO A 162 2.80 10.97 13.17
N GLU A 163 2.12 10.29 14.11
CA GLU A 163 2.78 9.59 15.22
C GLU A 163 3.74 8.51 14.70
N THR A 164 3.28 7.63 13.80
CA THR A 164 4.12 6.57 13.23
C THR A 164 5.25 7.10 12.36
N ILE A 165 5.01 8.14 11.55
CA ILE A 165 6.08 8.80 10.75
C ILE A 165 7.16 9.38 11.68
N ASN A 166 6.78 10.15 12.71
CA ASN A 166 7.73 10.71 13.66
C ASN A 166 8.51 9.61 14.42
N THR A 167 7.87 8.47 14.70
CA THR A 167 8.54 7.33 15.34
C THR A 167 9.66 6.80 14.44
N LEU A 168 9.40 6.62 13.13
CA LEU A 168 10.41 6.17 12.19
C LEU A 168 11.54 7.18 12.00
N LEU A 169 11.22 8.45 11.80
CA LEU A 169 12.23 9.50 11.64
C LEU A 169 13.20 9.55 12.83
N LYS A 170 12.66 9.45 14.05
CA LYS A 170 13.47 9.39 15.27
C LYS A 170 14.31 8.11 15.35
N LYS A 171 13.73 6.97 15.02
CA LYS A 171 14.42 5.68 15.06
C LYS A 171 15.60 5.63 14.11
N GLU A 172 15.43 6.20 12.92
CA GLU A 172 16.46 6.25 11.88
C GLU A 172 17.39 7.47 12.01
N ASN A 173 17.17 8.33 12.99
CA ASN A 173 17.90 9.60 13.17
C ASN A 173 17.94 10.39 11.85
N THR A 174 16.79 10.49 11.18
CA THR A 174 16.60 11.12 9.88
C THR A 174 15.77 12.38 10.03
N ASP A 175 16.20 13.48 9.45
CA ASP A 175 15.43 14.71 9.40
C ASP A 175 14.33 14.64 8.32
N ALA A 176 13.19 15.28 8.57
CA ALA A 176 12.10 15.29 7.61
C ALA A 176 12.49 15.95 6.26
N GLU A 177 13.46 16.84 6.29
CA GLU A 177 14.03 17.52 5.15
C GLU A 177 14.78 16.58 4.19
N ASP A 178 15.29 15.46 4.68
CA ASP A 178 15.99 14.44 3.88
C ASP A 178 15.01 13.57 3.09
N ILE A 179 13.72 13.53 3.51
CA ILE A 179 12.70 12.74 2.83
C ILE A 179 12.26 13.44 1.55
N LYS A 180 12.44 12.81 0.40
CA LYS A 180 11.99 13.32 -0.90
C LYS A 180 10.48 13.45 -0.96
N TYR A 181 9.77 12.35 -0.68
CA TYR A 181 8.31 12.30 -0.65
C TYR A 181 7.77 11.46 0.50
N PHE A 182 6.66 11.94 1.06
CA PHE A 182 5.79 11.21 1.95
C PHE A 182 4.60 10.69 1.13
N ILE A 183 4.66 9.43 0.71
CA ILE A 183 3.64 8.79 -0.13
C ILE A 183 2.62 8.13 0.78
N LEU A 184 1.52 8.85 1.06
CA LEU A 184 0.49 8.39 1.96
C LEU A 184 -0.60 7.62 1.21
N HIS A 185 -1.30 6.74 1.93
CA HIS A 185 -2.57 6.20 1.45
C HIS A 185 -3.52 7.31 1.00
N GLN A 186 -4.06 7.17 -0.21
CA GLN A 186 -4.91 8.15 -0.86
C GLN A 186 -6.38 7.99 -0.43
N ALA A 187 -6.68 8.29 0.85
CA ALA A 187 -8.04 8.20 1.39
C ALA A 187 -8.87 9.45 1.13
N ASN A 188 -8.29 10.61 1.43
CA ASN A 188 -8.90 11.93 1.31
C ASN A 188 -7.81 13.00 1.39
N VAL A 189 -7.85 13.99 0.48
CA VAL A 189 -6.88 15.08 0.44
C VAL A 189 -6.77 15.84 1.76
N ARG A 190 -7.91 16.07 2.46
CA ARG A 190 -7.93 16.76 3.76
C ARG A 190 -7.16 16.02 4.86
N ILE A 191 -7.09 14.68 4.79
CA ILE A 191 -6.27 13.89 5.72
C ILE A 191 -4.80 14.17 5.42
N ILE A 192 -4.38 14.11 4.16
CA ILE A 192 -3.01 14.35 3.73
C ILE A 192 -2.55 15.76 4.14
N GLU A 193 -3.35 16.79 3.85
CA GLU A 193 -3.09 18.17 4.25
C GLU A 193 -2.95 18.32 5.79
N SER A 194 -3.82 17.64 6.54
CA SER A 194 -3.78 17.68 8.02
C SER A 194 -2.54 16.97 8.56
N VAL A 195 -2.10 15.88 7.92
CA VAL A 195 -0.87 15.16 8.27
C VAL A 195 0.35 16.05 7.98
N ALA A 196 0.44 16.63 6.78
CA ALA A 196 1.50 17.55 6.39
C ALA A 196 1.63 18.73 7.37
N LYS A 197 0.49 19.37 7.70
CA LYS A 197 0.42 20.47 8.68
C LYS A 197 0.90 20.06 10.07
N ARG A 198 0.54 18.86 10.54
CA ARG A 198 0.94 18.37 11.88
C ARG A 198 2.43 18.01 11.95
N LEU A 199 2.99 17.54 10.85
CA LEU A 199 4.42 17.28 10.74
C LEU A 199 5.24 18.55 10.53
N GLY A 200 4.60 19.67 10.17
CA GLY A 200 5.27 20.92 9.82
C GLY A 200 6.01 20.86 8.47
N ILE A 201 5.58 19.96 7.58
CA ILE A 201 6.23 19.69 6.28
C ILE A 201 5.39 20.31 5.16
N ASP A 202 6.07 20.87 4.14
CA ASP A 202 5.40 21.46 2.98
C ASP A 202 4.59 20.41 2.21
N MET A 203 3.37 20.78 1.80
CA MET A 203 2.45 19.91 1.09
C MET A 203 2.98 19.42 -0.27
N ASN A 204 3.93 20.10 -0.88
CA ASN A 204 4.58 19.68 -2.13
C ASN A 204 5.36 18.37 -1.99
N ARG A 205 5.69 17.95 -0.76
CA ARG A 205 6.31 16.65 -0.45
C ARG A 205 5.31 15.53 -0.25
N PHE A 206 4.01 15.82 -0.35
CA PHE A 206 2.93 14.86 -0.24
C PHE A 206 2.19 14.74 -1.57
N PRO A 207 2.68 13.93 -2.51
CA PRO A 207 2.02 13.77 -3.80
C PRO A 207 0.60 13.21 -3.65
N VAL A 208 -0.31 13.66 -4.52
CA VAL A 208 -1.73 13.31 -4.50
C VAL A 208 -2.23 13.00 -5.90
N ASN A 209 -2.95 11.88 -6.05
CA ASN A 209 -3.61 11.50 -7.31
C ASN A 209 -5.10 11.15 -7.15
N LEU A 210 -5.69 11.49 -6.01
CA LEU A 210 -7.09 11.24 -5.64
C LEU A 210 -8.11 11.70 -6.67
N SER A 211 -7.86 12.83 -7.34
CA SER A 211 -8.77 13.36 -8.36
C SER A 211 -8.91 12.47 -9.59
N ARG A 212 -7.94 11.58 -9.82
CA ARG A 212 -7.91 10.65 -10.97
C ARG A 212 -8.49 9.27 -10.60
N TYR A 213 -8.18 8.77 -9.41
CA TYR A 213 -8.45 7.37 -9.05
C TYR A 213 -9.40 7.20 -7.88
N GLY A 214 -9.63 8.25 -7.08
CA GLY A 214 -10.30 8.11 -5.79
C GLY A 214 -9.47 7.29 -4.79
N ASN A 215 -10.15 6.77 -3.78
CA ASN A 215 -9.56 5.86 -2.80
C ASN A 215 -9.58 4.42 -3.32
N THR A 216 -8.45 3.94 -3.82
CA THR A 216 -8.25 2.55 -4.29
C THR A 216 -7.74 1.62 -3.20
N SER A 217 -8.01 1.92 -1.91
CA SER A 217 -7.64 1.10 -0.76
C SER A 217 -6.15 0.71 -0.74
N SER A 218 -5.80 -0.58 -0.67
CA SER A 218 -4.42 -1.08 -0.63
C SER A 218 -3.60 -0.69 -1.87
N ALA A 219 -4.24 -0.50 -3.02
CA ALA A 219 -3.56 -0.18 -4.28
C ALA A 219 -3.12 1.28 -4.40
N SER A 220 -3.58 2.18 -3.52
CA SER A 220 -3.37 3.63 -3.67
C SER A 220 -1.90 4.06 -3.61
N ILE A 221 -1.11 3.49 -2.71
CA ILE A 221 0.32 3.79 -2.58
C ILE A 221 1.10 3.28 -3.80
N PRO A 222 1.00 2.01 -4.21
CA PRO A 222 1.78 1.52 -5.35
C PRO A 222 1.36 2.14 -6.69
N ILE A 223 0.09 2.55 -6.87
CA ILE A 223 -0.33 3.32 -8.06
C ILE A 223 0.37 4.69 -8.08
N LEU A 224 0.39 5.40 -6.96
CA LEU A 224 1.03 6.71 -6.87
C LEU A 224 2.56 6.61 -7.05
N LEU A 225 3.18 5.57 -6.49
CA LEU A 225 4.60 5.29 -6.64
C LEU A 225 4.97 5.06 -8.12
N ASP A 226 4.19 4.25 -8.84
CA ASP A 226 4.37 4.00 -10.26
C ASP A 226 4.22 5.28 -11.10
N GLU A 227 3.25 6.15 -10.79
CA GLU A 227 3.11 7.45 -11.48
C GLU A 227 4.33 8.34 -11.26
N LEU A 228 4.80 8.48 -10.03
CA LEU A 228 6.00 9.28 -9.73
C LEU A 228 7.24 8.75 -10.46
N ASN A 229 7.38 7.42 -10.54
CA ASN A 229 8.47 6.78 -11.27
C ASN A 229 8.38 7.07 -12.77
N ARG A 230 7.23 6.88 -13.40
CA ARG A 230 7.02 7.17 -14.84
C ARG A 230 7.17 8.64 -15.19
N GLU A 231 6.88 9.53 -14.26
CA GLU A 231 7.07 10.97 -14.41
C GLU A 231 8.51 11.41 -14.16
N ASN A 232 9.45 10.46 -13.91
CA ASN A 232 10.84 10.70 -13.58
C ASN A 232 11.02 11.64 -12.36
N LYS A 233 10.09 11.57 -11.40
CA LYS A 233 10.14 12.34 -10.16
C LYS A 233 10.93 11.66 -9.06
N LEU A 234 11.22 10.37 -9.23
CA LEU A 234 12.03 9.56 -8.34
C LEU A 234 13.41 9.32 -8.96
N GLN A 235 14.42 9.38 -8.11
CA GLN A 235 15.80 9.07 -8.45
C GLN A 235 16.33 7.97 -7.54
N ASN A 236 17.40 7.31 -7.97
CA ASN A 236 18.09 6.35 -7.12
C ASN A 236 18.52 7.01 -5.81
N GLU A 237 18.40 6.30 -4.73
CA GLU A 237 18.72 6.74 -3.37
C GLU A 237 17.82 7.83 -2.78
N ASP A 238 16.78 8.29 -3.51
CA ASP A 238 15.77 9.16 -2.89
C ASP A 238 15.17 8.45 -1.66
N LEU A 239 15.16 9.14 -0.53
CA LEU A 239 14.59 8.63 0.70
C LEU A 239 13.09 8.91 0.71
N LEU A 240 12.29 7.86 0.87
CA LEU A 240 10.83 7.91 0.84
C LEU A 240 10.24 7.44 2.16
N VAL A 241 9.10 8.00 2.52
CA VAL A 241 8.25 7.48 3.59
C VAL A 241 6.91 7.06 3.01
N PHE A 242 6.56 5.80 3.20
CA PHE A 242 5.20 5.31 2.94
C PHE A 242 4.43 5.27 4.25
N ALA A 243 3.16 5.70 4.25
CA ALA A 243 2.31 5.56 5.41
C ALA A 243 0.86 5.28 5.00
N GLY A 244 0.23 4.36 5.72
CA GLY A 244 -1.14 3.93 5.47
C GLY A 244 -1.89 3.66 6.76
N PHE A 245 -3.21 3.69 6.64
CA PHE A 245 -4.14 3.31 7.68
C PHE A 245 -5.38 2.69 7.03
N GLY A 246 -6.08 1.83 7.75
CA GLY A 246 -7.24 1.14 7.21
C GLY A 246 -8.11 0.49 8.27
N ALA A 247 -9.13 -0.24 7.77
CA ALA A 247 -10.03 -1.01 8.63
C ALA A 247 -9.23 -2.00 9.50
N GLY A 248 -9.70 -2.11 10.77
CA GLY A 248 -9.03 -2.92 11.77
C GLY A 248 -9.17 -2.33 13.17
N LEU A 249 -8.96 -1.02 13.47
CA LEU A 249 -8.13 -0.15 12.65
C LEU A 249 -6.66 -0.57 12.71
N ASN A 250 -6.00 -0.53 11.60
CA ASN A 250 -4.57 -0.75 11.51
C ASN A 250 -3.87 0.43 10.80
N TRP A 251 -2.61 0.66 11.12
CA TRP A 251 -1.82 1.72 10.49
C TRP A 251 -0.34 1.40 10.58
N GLY A 252 0.43 2.07 9.77
CA GLY A 252 1.88 1.96 9.82
C GLY A 252 2.57 2.85 8.82
N SER A 253 3.87 2.88 8.96
CA SER A 253 4.76 3.57 8.03
C SER A 253 6.03 2.77 7.78
N ILE A 254 6.66 3.08 6.65
CA ILE A 254 7.92 2.48 6.20
C ILE A 254 8.80 3.59 5.70
N ILE A 255 10.08 3.58 6.07
CA ILE A 255 11.11 4.44 5.48
C ILE A 255 12.04 3.57 4.63
N LEU A 256 12.33 4.03 3.43
CA LEU A 256 13.14 3.26 2.47
C LEU A 256 13.89 4.18 1.52
N HIS A 257 15.00 3.69 0.97
CA HIS A 257 15.63 4.26 -0.20
C HIS A 257 14.97 3.71 -1.47
N GLN A 258 14.72 4.61 -2.44
CA GLN A 258 14.36 4.18 -3.79
C GLN A 258 15.58 3.53 -4.43
N ILE A 259 15.45 2.27 -4.80
CA ILE A 259 16.44 1.54 -5.57
C ILE A 259 15.82 1.25 -6.94
N PRO A 260 16.61 1.33 -8.04
CA PRO A 260 16.10 1.19 -9.40
C PRO A 260 15.43 -0.15 -9.66
#